data_e5e5326fe4a7b3d2357f34abe49d2e18
#
_entry.id   e5e5326fe4a7b3d2357f34abe49d2e18
#
_cell.length_a   1.000
_cell.length_b   1.000
_cell.length_c   1.000
_cell.angle_alpha   90.00
_cell.angle_beta   90.00
_cell.angle_gamma   90.00
#
_symmetry.space_group_name_H-M   'P 1'
#
loop_
_entity.id
_entity.type
_entity.pdbx_description
1 polymer ?
#
loop_
_entity_poly.entity_id
_entity_poly.type
_entity_poly.pdbx_seq_one_letter_code
_entity_poly.pdbx_strand_id
1 'polypeptide(L)'
;MAILTAQSRLVEMLIAPIMVFLQVPSALPSFFAGLKIGGGLALVGAVVAEFTVGTAGASAGLAFRLLEAQQKLNTPRLFAAATLLALLGTSIFFIISVLDRCVLRHWYASRASKETR
;
A
#
# COMPACT_ATOMS: atom_id res chain seq x y z
N MET A 1 25.21 28.95 28.32
CA MET A 1 25.51 27.87 27.36
C MET A 1 25.06 26.51 27.89
N ALA A 2 25.45 26.11 29.11
CA ALA A 2 25.03 24.82 29.71
C ALA A 2 23.51 24.69 29.88
N ILE A 3 22.81 25.75 30.19
CA ILE A 3 21.35 25.78 30.36
C ILE A 3 20.62 25.56 29.02
N LEU A 4 21.10 26.14 27.94
CA LEU A 4 20.55 25.94 26.58
C LEU A 4 20.77 24.51 26.08
N THR A 5 21.90 23.92 26.38
CA THR A 5 22.21 22.52 26.02
C THR A 5 21.37 21.53 26.85
N ALA A 6 21.14 21.82 28.12
CA ALA A 6 20.25 21.03 28.97
C ALA A 6 18.79 21.13 28.54
N GLN A 7 18.32 22.32 28.14
CA GLN A 7 16.98 22.50 27.59
C GLN A 7 16.77 21.79 26.26
N SER A 8 17.74 21.82 25.36
CA SER A 8 17.66 21.09 24.09
C SER A 8 17.59 19.59 24.31
N ARG A 9 18.36 19.05 25.23
CA ARG A 9 18.30 17.63 25.58
C ARG A 9 16.99 17.22 26.24
N LEU A 10 16.43 18.06 27.09
CA LEU A 10 15.12 17.82 27.69
C LEU A 10 14.02 17.82 26.65
N VAL A 11 14.07 18.74 25.70
CA VAL A 11 13.12 18.85 24.57
C VAL A 11 13.25 17.61 23.68
N GLU A 12 14.47 17.17 23.38
CA GLU A 12 14.69 15.93 22.60
C GLU A 12 14.16 14.69 23.33
N MET A 13 14.41 14.58 24.64
CA MET A 13 13.92 13.48 25.46
C MET A 13 12.40 13.46 25.60
N LEU A 14 11.74 14.62 25.60
CA LEU A 14 10.28 14.73 25.66
C LEU A 14 9.63 14.58 24.29
N ILE A 15 10.27 15.07 23.23
CA ILE A 15 9.74 15.02 21.86
C ILE A 15 9.83 13.57 21.31
N ALA A 16 10.90 12.84 21.57
CA ALA A 16 11.08 11.48 21.06
C ALA A 16 9.94 10.52 21.48
N PRO A 17 9.57 10.37 22.77
CA PRO A 17 8.45 9.51 23.14
C PRO A 17 7.09 10.08 22.71
N ILE A 18 6.91 11.40 22.69
CA ILE A 18 5.68 12.03 22.22
C ILE A 18 5.50 11.82 20.71
N MET A 19 6.55 11.91 19.92
CA MET A 19 6.53 11.62 18.50
C MET A 19 6.18 10.15 18.23
N VAL A 20 6.75 9.21 18.97
CA VAL A 20 6.46 7.80 18.81
C VAL A 20 5.05 7.46 19.28
N PHE A 21 4.59 8.01 20.39
CA PHE A 21 3.25 7.73 20.94
C PHE A 21 2.10 8.47 20.23
N LEU A 22 2.34 9.67 19.71
CA LEU A 22 1.31 10.50 19.05
C LEU A 22 1.37 10.44 17.54
N GLN A 23 2.57 10.40 16.94
CA GLN A 23 2.72 10.40 15.48
C GLN A 23 2.53 9.02 14.85
N VAL A 24 3.02 7.96 15.47
CA VAL A 24 2.83 6.60 14.92
C VAL A 24 1.34 6.25 14.84
N PRO A 25 0.52 6.48 15.87
CA PRO A 25 -0.90 6.21 15.76
C PRO A 25 -1.66 7.18 14.84
N SER A 26 -1.31 8.46 14.83
CA SER A 26 -1.95 9.45 13.94
C SER A 26 -1.51 9.33 12.49
N ALA A 27 -0.33 8.75 12.24
CA ALA A 27 0.20 8.47 10.90
C ALA A 27 -0.38 7.19 10.27
N LEU A 28 -1.00 6.30 11.05
CA LEU A 28 -1.62 5.07 10.55
C LEU A 28 -2.63 5.31 9.42
N PRO A 29 -3.62 6.22 9.54
CA PRO A 29 -4.55 6.49 8.44
C PRO A 29 -3.85 7.00 7.17
N SER A 30 -2.86 7.88 7.31
CA SER A 30 -2.06 8.39 6.20
C SER A 30 -1.20 7.31 5.56
N PHE A 31 -0.64 6.41 6.35
CA PHE A 31 0.13 5.27 5.88
C PHE A 31 -0.73 4.34 5.03
N PHE A 32 -1.93 3.99 5.46
CA PHE A 32 -2.85 3.16 4.71
C PHE A 32 -3.36 3.84 3.43
N ALA A 33 -3.60 5.14 3.48
CA ALA A 33 -3.94 5.92 2.28
C ALA A 33 -2.79 5.88 1.26
N GLY A 34 -1.56 6.08 1.71
CA GLY A 34 -0.36 5.94 0.88
C GLY A 34 -0.17 4.53 0.33
N LEU A 35 -0.47 3.51 1.13
CA LEU A 35 -0.39 2.10 0.73
C LEU A 35 -1.40 1.76 -0.37
N LYS A 36 -2.62 2.31 -0.31
CA LYS A 36 -3.64 2.14 -1.36
C LYS A 36 -3.18 2.74 -2.68
N ILE A 37 -2.67 3.97 -2.65
CA ILE A 37 -2.16 4.66 -3.85
C ILE A 37 -0.90 3.96 -4.35
N GLY A 38 0.02 3.64 -3.47
CA GLY A 38 1.28 2.95 -3.79
C GLY A 38 1.05 1.55 -4.36
N GLY A 39 0.08 0.81 -3.82
CA GLY A 39 -0.30 -0.51 -4.32
C GLY A 39 -0.83 -0.46 -5.76
N GLY A 40 -1.66 0.54 -6.07
CA GLY A 40 -2.12 0.76 -7.43
C GLY A 40 -1.00 1.10 -8.40
N LEU A 41 -0.11 2.01 -8.00
CA LEU A 41 1.07 2.40 -8.82
C LEU A 41 2.05 1.23 -8.98
N ALA A 42 2.25 0.42 -7.95
CA ALA A 42 3.10 -0.77 -8.01
C ALA A 42 2.55 -1.80 -9.01
N LEU A 43 1.23 -1.99 -9.05
CA LEU A 43 0.61 -2.87 -10.04
C LEU A 43 0.85 -2.37 -11.48
N VAL A 44 0.67 -1.08 -11.72
CA VAL A 44 0.96 -0.46 -13.01
C VAL A 44 2.43 -0.63 -13.38
N GLY A 45 3.34 -0.38 -12.43
CA GLY A 45 4.77 -0.58 -12.61
C GLY A 45 5.14 -2.03 -12.95
N ALA A 46 4.52 -2.99 -12.29
CA ALA A 46 4.72 -4.42 -12.58
C ALA A 46 4.25 -4.80 -13.99
N VAL A 47 3.09 -4.31 -14.42
CA VAL A 47 2.56 -4.52 -15.77
C VAL A 47 3.51 -3.95 -16.82
N VAL A 48 3.99 -2.73 -16.63
CA VAL A 48 4.95 -2.08 -17.54
C VAL A 48 6.27 -2.83 -17.57
N ALA A 49 6.75 -3.28 -16.40
CA ALA A 49 7.99 -4.05 -16.31
C ALA A 49 7.88 -5.39 -17.09
N GLU A 50 6.76 -6.08 -16.97
CA GLU A 50 6.51 -7.33 -17.73
C GLU A 50 6.51 -7.07 -19.25
N PHE A 51 5.99 -5.95 -19.70
CA PHE A 51 6.03 -5.57 -21.12
C PHE A 51 7.44 -5.32 -21.63
N THR A 52 8.29 -4.72 -20.79
CA THR A 52 9.68 -4.37 -21.19
C THR A 52 10.63 -5.57 -21.13
N VAL A 53 10.47 -6.44 -20.15
CA VAL A 53 11.34 -7.62 -20.00
C VAL A 53 11.06 -8.69 -21.04
N GLY A 54 9.84 -8.80 -21.53
CA GLY A 54 9.48 -9.65 -22.66
C GLY A 54 9.88 -11.12 -22.50
N THR A 55 9.77 -11.67 -21.30
CA THR A 55 10.09 -13.09 -21.06
C THR A 55 9.02 -13.99 -21.67
N ALA A 56 9.36 -14.58 -22.81
CA ALA A 56 8.53 -15.62 -23.42
C ALA A 56 8.72 -16.95 -22.68
N GLY A 57 7.64 -17.63 -22.34
CA GLY A 57 7.69 -18.98 -21.77
C GLY A 57 6.79 -19.21 -20.58
N ALA A 58 7.08 -20.27 -19.82
CA ALA A 58 6.28 -20.69 -18.68
C ALA A 58 6.29 -19.69 -17.49
N SER A 59 7.28 -18.82 -17.44
CA SER A 59 7.44 -17.77 -16.44
C SER A 59 6.85 -16.41 -16.87
N ALA A 60 6.21 -16.35 -18.03
CA ALA A 60 5.61 -15.11 -18.53
C ALA A 60 4.42 -14.70 -17.66
N GLY A 61 4.43 -13.45 -17.19
CA GLY A 61 3.36 -12.89 -16.39
C GLY A 61 2.08 -12.62 -17.19
N LEU A 62 1.03 -12.24 -16.49
CA LEU A 62 -0.31 -11.99 -17.05
C LEU A 62 -0.29 -10.84 -18.07
N ALA A 63 0.50 -9.82 -17.81
CA ALA A 63 0.63 -8.67 -18.69
C ALA A 63 1.33 -9.02 -20.01
N PHE A 64 2.35 -9.89 -19.97
CA PHE A 64 3.01 -10.39 -21.17
C PHE A 64 2.05 -11.25 -22.02
N ARG A 65 1.22 -12.09 -21.39
CA ARG A 65 0.19 -12.89 -22.09
C ARG A 65 -0.87 -12.01 -22.76
N LEU A 66 -1.19 -10.88 -22.16
CA LEU A 66 -2.06 -9.88 -22.78
C LEU A 66 -1.45 -9.32 -24.06
N LEU A 67 -0.16 -8.95 -24.01
CA LEU A 67 0.58 -8.45 -25.16
C LEU A 67 0.70 -9.49 -26.27
N GLU A 68 0.99 -10.74 -25.92
CA GLU A 68 1.04 -11.88 -26.85
C GLU A 68 -0.31 -12.12 -27.54
N ALA A 69 -1.40 -12.06 -26.78
CA ALA A 69 -2.75 -12.21 -27.31
C ALA A 69 -3.12 -11.09 -28.28
N GLN A 70 -2.66 -9.88 -27.99
CA GLN A 70 -2.82 -8.72 -28.88
C GLN A 70 -2.07 -8.89 -30.17
N GLN A 71 -0.81 -9.33 -30.13
CA GLN A 71 0.02 -9.56 -31.32
C GLN A 71 -0.53 -10.68 -32.20
N LYS A 72 -1.12 -11.71 -31.61
CA LYS A 72 -1.75 -12.83 -32.31
C LYS A 72 -3.16 -12.56 -32.77
N LEU A 73 -3.68 -11.33 -32.55
CA LEU A 73 -5.08 -10.93 -32.86
C LEU A 73 -6.12 -11.87 -32.26
N ASN A 74 -5.79 -12.52 -31.15
CA ASN A 74 -6.69 -13.44 -30.49
C ASN A 74 -7.56 -12.69 -29.45
N THR A 75 -8.62 -12.09 -29.95
CA THR A 75 -9.53 -11.23 -29.18
C THR A 75 -10.09 -11.91 -27.92
N PRO A 76 -10.55 -13.18 -27.94
CA PRO A 76 -11.05 -13.82 -26.72
C PRO A 76 -10.00 -13.96 -25.63
N ARG A 77 -8.76 -14.30 -25.98
CA ARG A 77 -7.64 -14.41 -25.04
C ARG A 77 -7.24 -13.08 -24.44
N LEU A 78 -7.29 -12.03 -25.26
CA LEU A 78 -7.00 -10.68 -24.82
C LEU A 78 -8.00 -10.22 -23.74
N PHE A 79 -9.27 -10.41 -23.96
CA PHE A 79 -10.31 -10.07 -22.98
C PHE A 79 -10.22 -10.93 -21.71
N ALA A 80 -9.92 -12.20 -21.83
CA ALA A 80 -9.70 -13.07 -20.67
C ALA A 80 -8.53 -12.61 -19.81
N ALA A 81 -7.40 -12.30 -20.42
CA ALA A 81 -6.22 -11.79 -19.71
C ALA A 81 -6.49 -10.44 -19.05
N ALA A 82 -7.16 -9.51 -19.75
CA ALA A 82 -7.55 -8.21 -19.21
C ALA A 82 -8.49 -8.34 -18.00
N THR A 83 -9.47 -9.23 -18.07
CA THR A 83 -10.40 -9.51 -16.98
C THR A 83 -9.68 -10.07 -15.76
N LEU A 84 -8.77 -11.01 -15.96
CA LEU A 84 -7.97 -11.56 -14.86
C LEU A 84 -7.09 -10.50 -14.22
N LEU A 85 -6.50 -9.62 -15.01
CA LEU A 85 -5.67 -8.51 -14.51
C LEU A 85 -6.50 -7.52 -13.69
N ALA A 86 -7.71 -7.19 -14.15
CA ALA A 86 -8.65 -6.34 -13.45
C ALA A 86 -9.11 -6.96 -12.12
N LEU A 87 -9.41 -8.26 -12.12
CA LEU A 87 -9.79 -9.00 -10.91
C LEU A 87 -8.64 -9.02 -9.88
N LEU A 88 -7.41 -9.23 -10.35
CA LEU A 88 -6.24 -9.23 -9.49
C LEU A 88 -6.03 -7.85 -8.85
N GLY A 89 -6.09 -6.78 -9.62
CA GLY A 89 -5.98 -5.42 -9.10
C GLY A 89 -7.07 -5.09 -8.08
N THR A 90 -8.32 -5.45 -8.39
CA THR A 90 -9.45 -5.25 -7.48
C THR A 90 -9.30 -6.06 -6.19
N SER A 91 -8.79 -7.29 -6.28
CA SER A 91 -8.55 -8.14 -5.11
C SER A 91 -7.50 -7.55 -4.17
N ILE A 92 -6.38 -7.06 -4.72
CA ILE A 92 -5.33 -6.39 -3.95
C ILE A 92 -5.89 -5.16 -3.24
N PHE A 93 -6.63 -4.32 -3.96
CA PHE A 93 -7.25 -3.13 -3.40
C PHE A 93 -8.24 -3.47 -2.28
N PHE A 94 -9.04 -4.52 -2.48
CA PHE A 94 -10.01 -4.98 -1.48
C PHE A 94 -9.32 -5.48 -0.21
N ILE A 95 -8.25 -6.28 -0.34
CA ILE A 95 -7.47 -6.79 0.80
C ILE A 95 -6.89 -5.62 1.62
N ILE A 96 -6.25 -4.66 0.96
CA ILE A 96 -5.69 -3.47 1.62
C ILE A 96 -6.79 -2.67 2.32
N SER A 97 -7.94 -2.51 1.69
CA SER A 97 -9.10 -1.79 2.23
C SER A 97 -9.68 -2.46 3.47
N VAL A 98 -9.77 -3.78 3.47
CA VAL A 98 -10.24 -4.57 4.64
C VAL A 98 -9.24 -4.48 5.78
N LEU A 99 -7.94 -4.60 5.50
CA LEU A 99 -6.89 -4.43 6.52
C LEU A 99 -6.92 -3.04 7.15
N ASP A 100 -7.08 -2.01 6.33
CA ASP A 100 -7.23 -0.62 6.77
C ASP A 100 -8.41 -0.47 7.74
N ARG A 101 -9.57 -0.97 7.37
CA ARG A 101 -10.77 -0.94 8.22
C ARG A 101 -10.59 -1.72 9.52
N CYS A 102 -10.01 -2.91 9.47
CA CYS A 102 -9.78 -3.73 10.66
C CYS A 102 -8.82 -3.05 11.64
N VAL A 103 -7.70 -2.51 11.15
CA VAL A 103 -6.71 -1.83 11.98
C VAL A 103 -7.27 -0.54 12.58
N LEU A 104 -7.92 0.30 11.79
CA LEU A 104 -8.52 1.55 12.26
C LEU A 104 -9.65 1.29 13.26
N ARG A 105 -10.52 0.31 13.00
CA ARG A 105 -11.63 -0.03 13.89
C ARG A 105 -11.14 -0.53 15.25
N HIS A 106 -10.11 -1.37 15.27
CA HIS A 106 -9.52 -1.85 16.51
C HIS A 106 -8.89 -0.70 17.32
N TRP A 107 -8.35 0.25 16.65
CA TRP A 107 -7.68 1.42 17.22
C TRP A 107 -8.67 2.44 17.81
N TYR A 108 -9.75 2.75 17.08
CA TYR A 108 -10.82 3.63 17.56
C TYR A 108 -11.58 3.03 18.77
N ALA A 109 -11.82 1.74 18.78
CA ALA A 109 -12.42 1.05 19.92
C ALA A 109 -11.56 1.14 21.20
N SER A 110 -10.24 1.09 21.06
CA SER A 110 -9.29 1.25 22.16
C SER A 110 -9.24 2.68 22.73
N ARG A 111 -9.52 3.70 21.92
CA ARG A 111 -9.59 5.10 22.37
C ARG A 111 -10.90 5.42 23.08
N ALA A 112 -12.02 4.97 22.55
CA ALA A 112 -13.33 5.18 23.16
C ALA A 112 -13.43 4.60 24.58
N SER A 113 -12.73 3.50 24.85
CA SER A 113 -12.65 2.88 26.18
C SER A 113 -11.84 3.70 27.19
N LYS A 114 -10.97 4.61 26.75
CA LYS A 114 -10.18 5.46 27.65
C LYS A 114 -10.87 6.78 28.01
N GLU A 115 -11.81 7.22 27.22
CA GLU A 115 -12.51 8.50 27.40
C GLU A 115 -13.69 8.38 28.38
N THR A 116 -14.19 7.17 28.62
CA THR A 116 -15.28 6.89 29.57
C THR A 116 -14.83 6.58 30.99
N ARG A 117 -13.55 6.71 31.30
CA ARG A 117 -13.00 6.62 32.66
C ARG A 117 -12.46 7.96 33.14
#